data_dd4631c78c08d7ad67f0c6739ba118e8
#
_entry.id   dd4631c78c08d7ad67f0c6739ba118e8
#
_cell.length_a   1.000
_cell.length_b   1.000
_cell.length_c   1.000
_cell.angle_alpha   90.00
_cell.angle_beta   90.00
_cell.angle_gamma   90.00
#
_symmetry.space_group_name_H-M   'P 1'
#
loop_
_entity.id
_entity.type
_entity.pdbx_description
1 polymer ?
#
loop_
_entity_poly.entity_id
_entity_poly.type
_entity_poly.pdbx_seq_one_letter_code
_entity_poly.pdbx_strand_id
1 'polypeptide(L)'
;MKKRISIIALLVCSFAVAFAAFADLNGKWKGTLKFGDFELPLTYTFKVDGEKLTGSVSTDQGDMAISDGKIKGNDFTFSLDVQGSQLPQVGKFYGDSTVITSEFQGQKTHVKLTRAQ
;
A
#
# COMPACT_ATOMS: atom_id res chain seq x y z
N MET A 1 -39.66 13.91 18.20
CA MET A 1 -39.09 12.56 18.07
C MET A 1 -38.58 12.30 16.68
N LYS A 2 -39.31 12.62 15.64
CA LYS A 2 -38.86 12.37 14.27
C LYS A 2 -37.60 13.15 13.92
N LYS A 3 -37.44 14.34 14.47
CA LYS A 3 -36.27 15.18 14.21
C LYS A 3 -34.97 14.55 14.74
N ARG A 4 -35.05 13.85 15.86
CA ARG A 4 -33.88 13.21 16.43
C ARG A 4 -33.36 12.06 15.56
N ILE A 5 -34.28 11.33 14.96
CA ILE A 5 -33.92 10.22 14.07
C ILE A 5 -33.20 10.76 12.84
N SER A 6 -33.66 11.89 12.30
CA SER A 6 -33.01 12.50 11.14
C SER A 6 -31.57 12.93 11.44
N ILE A 7 -31.35 13.50 12.61
CA ILE A 7 -30.01 13.94 13.00
C ILE A 7 -29.07 12.75 13.13
N ILE A 8 -29.54 11.65 13.69
CA ILE A 8 -28.73 10.44 13.83
C ILE A 8 -28.37 9.87 12.47
N ALA A 9 -29.31 9.85 11.55
CA ALA A 9 -29.06 9.36 10.20
C ALA A 9 -28.01 10.19 9.49
N LEU A 10 -28.05 11.50 9.68
CA LEU A 10 -27.04 12.38 9.08
C LEU A 10 -25.65 12.11 9.61
N LEU A 11 -25.53 11.86 10.90
CA LEU A 11 -24.27 11.55 11.53
C LEU A 11 -23.67 10.25 10.99
N VAL A 12 -24.52 9.24 10.77
CA VAL A 12 -24.08 7.96 10.23
C VAL A 12 -23.54 8.14 8.81
N CYS A 13 -24.19 8.97 8.00
CA CYS A 13 -23.70 9.22 6.65
C CYS A 13 -22.33 9.91 6.64
N SER A 14 -22.12 10.86 7.54
CA SER A 14 -20.82 11.53 7.65
C SER A 14 -19.72 10.56 8.04
N PHE A 15 -20.05 9.63 8.93
CA PHE A 15 -19.11 8.62 9.35
C PHE A 15 -18.72 7.68 8.22
N ALA A 16 -19.68 7.32 7.39
CA ALA A 16 -19.42 6.44 6.25
C ALA A 16 -18.46 7.09 5.24
N VAL A 17 -18.61 8.40 5.02
CA VAL A 17 -17.73 9.12 4.10
C VAL A 17 -16.29 9.13 4.64
N ALA A 18 -16.12 9.33 5.94
CA ALA A 18 -14.79 9.30 6.54
C ALA A 18 -14.15 7.91 6.40
N PHE A 19 -14.95 6.86 6.52
CA PHE A 19 -14.47 5.49 6.38
C PHE A 19 -13.96 5.23 4.96
N ALA A 20 -14.67 5.72 3.97
CA ALA A 20 -14.29 5.51 2.58
C ALA A 20 -12.93 6.13 2.25
N ALA A 21 -12.56 7.22 2.93
CA ALA A 21 -11.28 7.89 2.69
C ALA A 21 -10.07 7.04 3.10
N PHE A 22 -10.24 6.09 4.03
CA PHE A 22 -9.14 5.24 4.48
C PHE A 22 -8.93 4.00 3.63
N ALA A 23 -9.83 3.74 2.68
CA ALA A 23 -9.75 2.53 1.88
C ALA A 23 -8.85 2.69 0.65
N ASP A 24 -8.26 3.87 0.46
CA ASP A 24 -7.59 4.19 -0.79
C ASP A 24 -6.32 3.39 -1.05
N LEU A 25 -5.56 3.03 -0.02
CA LEU A 25 -4.37 2.22 -0.24
C LEU A 25 -4.72 0.75 -0.50
N ASN A 26 -5.87 0.29 -0.05
CA ASN A 26 -6.29 -1.09 -0.28
C ASN A 26 -6.44 -1.36 -1.77
N GLY A 27 -6.03 -2.55 -2.19
CA GLY A 27 -6.22 -2.99 -3.55
C GLY A 27 -4.92 -3.34 -4.22
N LYS A 28 -4.95 -3.34 -5.55
CA LYS A 28 -3.79 -3.72 -6.34
C LYS A 28 -3.14 -2.50 -6.96
N TRP A 29 -1.82 -2.51 -6.94
CA TRP A 29 -0.99 -1.46 -7.48
C TRP A 29 0.08 -2.08 -8.36
N LYS A 30 0.39 -1.45 -9.47
CA LYS A 30 1.43 -1.98 -10.34
C LYS A 30 2.46 -0.93 -10.69
N GLY A 31 3.67 -1.39 -10.89
CA GLY A 31 4.79 -0.55 -11.28
C GLY A 31 5.88 -1.40 -11.88
N THR A 32 6.96 -0.75 -12.29
CA THR A 32 8.10 -1.42 -12.87
C THR A 32 9.36 -1.03 -12.13
N LEU A 33 10.08 -2.03 -11.66
CA LEU A 33 11.37 -1.83 -11.02
C LEU A 33 12.45 -1.86 -12.11
N LYS A 34 13.30 -0.85 -12.12
CA LYS A 34 14.34 -0.74 -13.13
C LYS A 34 15.72 -0.82 -12.50
N PHE A 35 16.53 -1.73 -13.02
CA PHE A 35 17.94 -1.87 -12.66
C PHE A 35 18.77 -1.77 -13.94
N GLY A 36 19.35 -0.61 -14.22
CA GLY A 36 20.06 -0.44 -15.46
C GLY A 36 19.17 -0.75 -16.65
N ASP A 37 19.51 -1.77 -17.43
CA ASP A 37 18.71 -2.20 -18.58
C ASP A 37 17.65 -3.21 -18.24
N PHE A 38 17.61 -3.65 -16.98
CA PHE A 38 16.67 -4.67 -16.56
C PHE A 38 15.39 -4.04 -16.01
N GLU A 39 14.26 -4.50 -16.48
CA GLU A 39 12.96 -4.05 -16.01
C GLU A 39 12.17 -5.23 -15.45
N LEU A 40 11.63 -5.06 -14.26
CA LEU A 40 10.83 -6.08 -13.61
C LEU A 40 9.46 -5.51 -13.26
N PRO A 41 8.40 -5.96 -13.92
CA PRO A 41 7.05 -5.51 -13.54
C PRO A 41 6.64 -6.12 -12.22
N LEU A 42 6.03 -5.30 -11.38
CA LEU A 42 5.61 -5.68 -10.04
C LEU A 42 4.14 -5.36 -9.86
N THR A 43 3.43 -6.24 -9.18
CA THR A 43 2.07 -5.97 -8.75
C THR A 43 2.02 -6.14 -7.24
N TYR A 44 1.67 -5.06 -6.56
CA TYR A 44 1.51 -5.06 -5.12
C TYR A 44 0.03 -5.20 -4.78
N THR A 45 -0.28 -6.04 -3.83
CA THR A 45 -1.62 -6.12 -3.26
C THR A 45 -1.52 -5.70 -1.81
N PHE A 46 -2.22 -4.64 -1.44
CA PHE A 46 -2.17 -4.11 -0.08
C PHE A 46 -3.51 -4.24 0.61
N LYS A 47 -3.45 -4.57 1.88
CA LYS A 47 -4.63 -4.58 2.74
C LYS A 47 -4.28 -3.85 4.03
N VAL A 48 -5.04 -2.82 4.35
CA VAL A 48 -4.84 -2.00 5.54
C VAL A 48 -5.87 -2.40 6.59
N ASP A 49 -5.38 -2.65 7.80
CA ASP A 49 -6.21 -2.97 8.94
C ASP A 49 -5.71 -2.15 10.12
N GLY A 50 -6.35 -0.98 10.34
CA GLY A 50 -5.88 -0.03 11.34
C GLY A 50 -4.53 0.52 10.95
N GLU A 51 -3.53 0.28 11.79
CA GLU A 51 -2.15 0.68 11.49
C GLU A 51 -1.32 -0.48 10.94
N LYS A 52 -1.95 -1.61 10.67
CA LYS A 52 -1.27 -2.78 10.17
C LYS A 52 -1.43 -2.89 8.66
N LEU A 53 -0.36 -3.21 7.98
CA LEU A 53 -0.36 -3.37 6.53
C LEU A 53 0.04 -4.80 6.20
N THR A 54 -0.79 -5.46 5.40
CA THR A 54 -0.50 -6.82 4.91
C THR A 54 -0.62 -6.84 3.41
N GLY A 55 -0.12 -7.90 2.80
CA GLY A 55 -0.25 -8.06 1.38
C GLY A 55 0.86 -8.89 0.78
N SER A 56 1.04 -8.71 -0.52
CA SER A 56 2.02 -9.47 -1.28
C SER A 56 2.49 -8.68 -2.49
N VAL A 57 3.61 -9.13 -3.03
CA VAL A 57 4.18 -8.60 -4.27
C VAL A 57 4.26 -9.74 -5.26
N SER A 58 3.68 -9.56 -6.42
CA SER A 58 3.72 -10.56 -7.50
C SER A 58 4.67 -10.11 -8.60
N THR A 59 5.53 -11.01 -9.04
CA THR A 59 6.45 -10.79 -10.16
C THR A 59 6.37 -11.97 -11.11
N ASP A 60 7.05 -11.84 -12.25
CA ASP A 60 7.16 -12.96 -13.20
C ASP A 60 7.84 -14.18 -12.60
N GLN A 61 8.61 -13.98 -11.55
CA GLN A 61 9.36 -15.05 -10.92
C GLN A 61 8.69 -15.62 -9.67
N GLY A 62 7.49 -15.17 -9.36
CA GLY A 62 6.73 -15.66 -8.22
C GLY A 62 6.24 -14.55 -7.33
N ASP A 63 5.61 -14.94 -6.24
CA ASP A 63 5.02 -14.02 -5.28
C ASP A 63 5.84 -13.97 -4.02
N MET A 64 5.87 -12.79 -3.40
CA MET A 64 6.53 -12.59 -2.10
C MET A 64 5.53 -11.99 -1.14
N ALA A 65 5.46 -12.53 0.08
CA ALA A 65 4.62 -11.95 1.11
C ALA A 65 5.35 -10.77 1.75
N ILE A 66 4.60 -9.73 2.10
CA ILE A 66 5.17 -8.66 2.90
C ILE A 66 5.04 -9.01 4.38
N SER A 67 5.99 -8.54 5.17
CA SER A 67 6.00 -8.78 6.61
C SER A 67 6.27 -7.48 7.34
N ASP A 68 5.90 -7.44 8.62
CA ASP A 68 6.12 -6.27 9.48
C ASP A 68 5.56 -4.99 8.88
N GLY A 69 4.43 -5.09 8.21
CA GLY A 69 3.82 -3.94 7.57
C GLY A 69 3.14 -3.02 8.57
N LYS A 70 3.45 -1.74 8.47
CA LYS A 70 2.87 -0.70 9.31
C LYS A 70 2.53 0.50 8.46
N ILE A 71 1.40 1.13 8.77
CA ILE A 71 1.00 2.34 8.06
C ILE A 71 0.57 3.38 9.08
N LYS A 72 1.00 4.62 8.85
CA LYS A 72 0.62 5.74 9.68
C LYS A 72 0.41 6.94 8.77
N GLY A 73 -0.84 7.38 8.67
CA GLY A 73 -1.16 8.44 7.72
C GLY A 73 -0.93 7.97 6.30
N ASN A 74 -0.10 8.69 5.57
CA ASN A 74 0.26 8.36 4.19
C ASN A 74 1.60 7.63 4.09
N ASP A 75 2.28 7.42 5.20
CA ASP A 75 3.58 6.76 5.22
C ASP A 75 3.42 5.33 5.69
N PHE A 76 4.13 4.42 5.03
CA PHE A 76 4.09 3.04 5.45
C PHE A 76 5.43 2.38 5.24
N THR A 77 5.66 1.30 5.97
CA THR A 77 6.88 0.51 5.88
C THR A 77 6.51 -0.96 5.91
N PHE A 78 7.33 -1.77 5.28
CA PHE A 78 7.18 -3.22 5.33
C PHE A 78 8.51 -3.85 4.93
N SER A 79 8.59 -5.16 5.07
CA SER A 79 9.77 -5.92 4.64
C SER A 79 9.34 -6.98 3.64
N LEU A 80 10.21 -7.26 2.69
CA LEU A 80 10.06 -8.35 1.75
C LEU A 80 11.03 -9.46 2.11
N ASP A 81 10.55 -10.69 2.10
CA ASP A 81 11.39 -11.86 2.37
C ASP A 81 11.86 -12.41 1.03
N VAL A 82 13.15 -12.23 0.76
CA VAL A 82 13.78 -12.69 -0.48
C VAL A 82 14.86 -13.69 -0.12
N GLN A 83 14.59 -14.96 -0.37
CA GLN A 83 15.54 -16.04 -0.13
C GLN A 83 16.10 -16.04 1.30
N GLY A 84 15.23 -15.85 2.27
CA GLY A 84 15.61 -15.83 3.67
C GLY A 84 16.15 -14.52 4.19
N SER A 85 16.32 -13.53 3.32
CA SER A 85 16.76 -12.20 3.71
C SER A 85 15.57 -11.24 3.71
N GLN A 86 15.54 -10.37 4.69
CA GLN A 86 14.49 -9.38 4.77
C GLN A 86 14.98 -8.05 4.22
N LEU A 87 14.24 -7.51 3.26
CA LEU A 87 14.56 -6.23 2.64
C LEU A 87 13.54 -5.20 3.08
N PRO A 88 13.95 -4.21 3.89
CA PRO A 88 13.01 -3.17 4.32
C PRO A 88 12.65 -2.25 3.18
N GLN A 89 11.38 -1.85 3.16
CA GLN A 89 10.82 -0.97 2.15
C GLN A 89 10.12 0.18 2.84
N VAL A 90 10.16 1.35 2.23
CA VAL A 90 9.45 2.52 2.71
C VAL A 90 8.54 3.01 1.60
N GLY A 91 7.29 3.26 1.93
CA GLY A 91 6.33 3.70 0.94
C GLY A 91 5.62 4.97 1.36
N LYS A 92 5.14 5.68 0.36
CA LYS A 92 4.33 6.87 0.60
C LYS A 92 3.19 6.91 -0.39
N PHE A 93 2.00 7.12 0.15
CA PHE A 93 0.75 7.13 -0.61
C PHE A 93 0.37 8.57 -0.95
N TYR A 94 0.11 8.82 -2.23
CA TYR A 94 -0.23 10.16 -2.72
C TYR A 94 -1.67 10.26 -3.25
N GLY A 95 -2.49 9.27 -2.99
CA GLY A 95 -3.87 9.26 -3.46
C GLY A 95 -4.03 8.42 -4.72
N ASP A 96 -3.59 8.92 -5.85
CA ASP A 96 -3.68 8.21 -7.12
C ASP A 96 -2.38 7.49 -7.49
N SER A 97 -1.32 7.68 -6.72
CA SER A 97 -0.06 6.99 -6.93
C SER A 97 0.58 6.65 -5.59
N THR A 98 1.54 5.75 -5.62
CA THR A 98 2.28 5.33 -4.44
C THR A 98 3.73 5.16 -4.86
N VAL A 99 4.66 5.61 -4.02
CA VAL A 99 6.09 5.46 -4.30
C VAL A 99 6.68 4.55 -3.24
N ILE A 100 7.35 3.50 -3.70
CA ILE A 100 8.08 2.57 -2.83
C ILE A 100 9.57 2.84 -3.01
N THR A 101 10.24 3.06 -1.90
CA THR A 101 11.69 3.27 -1.89
C THR A 101 12.34 2.09 -1.19
N SER A 102 13.31 1.48 -1.83
CA SER A 102 14.08 0.40 -1.23
C SER A 102 15.55 0.70 -1.34
N GLU A 103 16.31 0.15 -0.41
CA GLU A 103 17.76 0.30 -0.40
C GLU A 103 18.37 -1.08 -0.35
N PHE A 104 19.23 -1.37 -1.31
CA PHE A 104 19.88 -2.66 -1.42
C PHE A 104 21.35 -2.43 -1.75
N GLN A 105 22.24 -2.91 -0.89
CA GLN A 105 23.68 -2.78 -1.06
C GLN A 105 24.12 -1.33 -1.29
N GLY A 106 23.54 -0.43 -0.52
CA GLY A 106 23.88 0.99 -0.62
C GLY A 106 23.23 1.76 -1.75
N GLN A 107 22.46 1.08 -2.58
CA GLN A 107 21.75 1.73 -3.68
C GLN A 107 20.27 1.87 -3.35
N LYS A 108 19.75 3.06 -3.60
CA LYS A 108 18.33 3.35 -3.42
C LYS A 108 17.60 3.23 -4.74
N THR A 109 16.45 2.56 -4.71
CA THR A 109 15.59 2.47 -5.86
C THR A 109 14.22 2.99 -5.50
N HIS A 110 13.56 3.59 -6.48
CA HIS A 110 12.21 4.13 -6.32
C HIS A 110 11.31 3.50 -7.38
N VAL A 111 10.18 3.02 -6.94
CA VAL A 111 9.17 2.46 -7.85
C VAL A 111 7.89 3.26 -7.66
N LYS A 112 7.39 3.83 -8.73
CA LYS A 112 6.11 4.52 -8.70
C LYS A 112 5.03 3.52 -9.08
N LEU A 113 4.05 3.39 -8.21
CA LEU A 113 2.92 2.49 -8.42
C LEU A 113 1.70 3.28 -8.81
N THR A 114 0.92 2.71 -9.71
CA THR A 114 -0.38 3.23 -10.08
C THR A 114 -1.41 2.15 -9.86
N ARG A 115 -2.67 2.55 -9.74
CA ARG A 115 -3.74 1.59 -9.47
C ARG A 115 -3.86 0.59 -10.60
N ALA A 116 -3.91 -0.70 -10.24
CA ALA A 116 -4.21 -1.78 -11.14
C ALA A 116 -5.68 -2.17 -10.95
N GLN A 117 -6.40 -2.33 -12.02
CA GLN A 117 -7.80 -2.72 -11.92
C GLN A 117 -8.01 -4.13 -12.43
#